data_6ffb4c60f717ac3a6c71a199510e1aff
#
_entry.id   6ffb4c60f717ac3a6c71a199510e1aff
#
_cell.length_a   1.000
_cell.length_b   1.000
_cell.length_c   1.000
_cell.angle_alpha   90.00
_cell.angle_beta   90.00
_cell.angle_gamma   90.00
#
_symmetry.space_group_name_H-M   'P 1'
#
loop_
_entity.id
_entity.type
_entity.pdbx_description
1 polymer ?
#
loop_
_entity_poly.entity_id
_entity_poly.type
_entity_poly.pdbx_seq_one_letter_code
_entity_poly.pdbx_strand_id
1 'polypeptide(L)'
;MTNQFYKIFQGAEDFYLADPTKLTIKKNGGHRWGVEREFYQKLPEAINGHLTGQQKLGVVLPPIRKSDYKCTWGAIDIDGNIYTDDKFKKELLDKIQELKLPLTACFSKSKGLHLFIKFVVWTEAEKVIQILKNFLKKL
;
A
#
# COMPACT_ATOMS: atom_id res chain seq x y z
N MET A 1 16.93 -1.75 9.19
CA MET A 1 15.46 -1.72 9.01
C MET A 1 15.05 -0.88 7.79
N THR A 2 15.46 0.37 7.69
CA THR A 2 15.12 1.28 6.56
C THR A 2 15.47 0.72 5.18
N ASN A 3 16.65 0.11 5.02
CA ASN A 3 17.09 -0.51 3.76
C ASN A 3 16.23 -1.71 3.33
N GLN A 4 15.71 -2.50 4.27
CA GLN A 4 14.85 -3.64 3.96
C GLN A 4 13.46 -3.17 3.53
N PHE A 5 12.89 -2.20 4.26
CA PHE A 5 11.61 -1.60 3.91
C PHE A 5 11.63 -1.02 2.50
N TYR A 6 12.66 -0.24 2.20
CA TYR A 6 12.84 0.35 0.88
C TYR A 6 12.96 -0.70 -0.24
N LYS A 7 13.72 -1.80 -0.01
CA LYS A 7 13.82 -2.90 -0.99
C LYS A 7 12.49 -3.58 -1.27
N ILE A 8 11.57 -3.59 -0.30
CA ILE A 8 10.24 -4.17 -0.44
C ILE A 8 9.33 -3.25 -1.27
N PHE A 9 9.37 -1.96 -1.00
CA PHE A 9 8.42 -0.99 -1.56
C PHE A 9 9.05 -0.06 -2.61
N GLN A 10 9.98 -0.58 -3.41
CA GLN A 10 10.52 0.16 -4.55
C GLN A 10 9.42 0.49 -5.57
N GLY A 11 9.43 1.72 -6.08
CA GLY A 11 8.42 2.19 -7.01
C GLY A 11 8.82 3.47 -7.73
N ALA A 12 7.96 4.50 -7.64
CA ALA A 12 8.20 5.79 -8.26
C ALA A 12 9.49 6.47 -7.76
N GLU A 13 10.01 7.35 -8.58
CA GLU A 13 11.20 8.17 -8.31
C GLU A 13 10.92 9.31 -7.31
N ASP A 14 9.67 9.53 -6.97
CA ASP A 14 9.23 10.46 -5.95
C ASP A 14 8.26 9.78 -4.97
N PHE A 15 8.09 10.37 -3.80
CA PHE A 15 7.16 9.93 -2.79
C PHE A 15 6.36 11.11 -2.26
N TYR A 16 5.37 10.83 -1.41
CA TYR A 16 4.54 11.87 -0.83
C TYR A 16 4.49 11.73 0.68
N LEU A 17 4.40 12.86 1.37
CA LEU A 17 4.12 12.93 2.79
C LEU A 17 2.64 13.25 2.98
N ALA A 18 1.93 12.38 3.67
CA ALA A 18 0.50 12.55 3.97
C ALA A 18 0.32 13.16 5.36
N ASP A 19 -0.28 14.34 5.42
CA ASP A 19 -0.57 15.05 6.66
C ASP A 19 -1.95 14.65 7.20
N PRO A 20 -2.03 13.92 8.32
CA PRO A 20 -3.30 13.50 8.90
C PRO A 20 -4.12 14.67 9.46
N THR A 21 -3.54 15.85 9.66
CA THR A 21 -4.25 17.03 10.14
C THR A 21 -4.94 17.79 9.02
N LYS A 22 -4.53 17.58 7.78
CA LYS A 22 -5.09 18.21 6.57
C LYS A 22 -6.08 17.29 5.86
N LEU A 23 -7.00 16.70 6.61
CA LEU A 23 -8.04 15.83 6.07
C LEU A 23 -9.17 16.68 5.47
N THR A 24 -9.50 16.47 4.20
CA THR A 24 -10.64 17.09 3.54
C THR A 24 -11.68 16.01 3.16
N ILE A 25 -12.95 16.36 3.30
CA ILE A 25 -14.06 15.50 2.91
C ILE A 25 -14.39 15.79 1.43
N LYS A 26 -14.40 14.77 0.60
CA LYS A 26 -14.81 14.86 -0.80
C LYS A 26 -16.34 14.99 -0.90
N LYS A 27 -16.85 15.52 -2.02
CA LYS A 27 -18.29 15.65 -2.28
C LYS A 27 -19.08 14.32 -2.19
N ASN A 28 -18.40 13.19 -2.41
CA ASN A 28 -18.98 11.84 -2.30
C ASN A 28 -18.82 11.20 -0.90
N GLY A 29 -18.47 11.98 0.12
CA GLY A 29 -18.28 11.50 1.50
C GLY A 29 -16.93 10.83 1.78
N GLY A 30 -16.11 10.59 0.76
CA GLY A 30 -14.77 10.05 0.95
C GLY A 30 -13.79 11.06 1.55
N HIS A 31 -12.73 10.58 2.16
CA HIS A 31 -11.68 11.40 2.75
C HIS A 31 -10.52 11.60 1.76
N ARG A 32 -9.90 12.77 1.80
CA ARG A 32 -8.66 13.08 1.08
C ARG A 32 -7.66 13.68 2.05
N TRP A 33 -6.52 13.03 2.17
CA TRP A 33 -5.38 13.54 2.92
C TRP A 33 -4.70 14.67 2.16
N GLY A 34 -4.24 15.68 2.88
CA GLY A 34 -3.28 16.62 2.31
C GLY A 34 -1.97 15.90 2.06
N VAL A 35 -1.49 15.91 0.83
CA VAL A 35 -0.23 15.27 0.46
C VAL A 35 0.74 16.30 -0.11
N GLU A 36 1.99 16.22 0.31
CA GLU A 36 3.10 17.01 -0.20
C GLU A 36 4.05 16.08 -0.96
N ARG A 37 4.40 16.45 -2.17
CA ARG A 37 5.35 15.70 -2.98
C ARG A 37 6.76 15.97 -2.49
N GLU A 38 7.54 14.90 -2.32
CA GLU A 38 8.94 14.97 -1.92
C GLU A 38 9.85 14.28 -2.92
N PHE A 39 11.10 14.73 -2.94
CA PHE A 39 12.12 14.14 -3.80
C PHE A 39 12.74 12.90 -3.16
N TYR A 40 13.06 11.94 -3.99
CA TYR A 40 13.60 10.63 -3.64
C TYR A 40 14.80 10.66 -2.68
N GLN A 41 15.66 11.69 -2.76
CA GLN A 41 16.83 11.82 -1.90
C GLN A 41 16.48 11.89 -0.41
N LYS A 42 15.28 12.38 -0.08
CA LYS A 42 14.77 12.46 1.30
C LYS A 42 14.08 11.19 1.78
N LEU A 43 13.87 10.22 0.89
CA LEU A 43 13.09 9.02 1.21
C LEU A 43 13.68 8.18 2.36
N PRO A 44 14.99 7.93 2.45
CA PRO A 44 15.57 7.17 3.57
C PRO A 44 15.29 7.83 4.93
N GLU A 45 15.40 9.16 5.00
CA GLU A 45 15.11 9.93 6.22
C GLU A 45 13.63 9.87 6.58
N ALA A 46 12.74 10.07 5.59
CA ALA A 46 11.30 10.00 5.77
C ALA A 46 10.84 8.61 6.25
N ILE A 47 11.37 7.53 5.66
CA ILE A 47 11.08 6.16 6.10
C ILE A 47 11.59 5.93 7.52
N ASN A 48 12.81 6.35 7.83
CA ASN A 48 13.37 6.20 9.17
C ASN A 48 12.53 6.94 10.21
N GLY A 49 12.19 8.19 9.95
CA GLY A 49 11.33 8.99 10.81
C GLY A 49 9.94 8.37 11.02
N HIS A 50 9.35 7.79 9.95
CA HIS A 50 8.07 7.09 10.04
C HIS A 50 8.17 5.80 10.90
N LEU A 51 9.19 4.96 10.66
CA LEU A 51 9.37 3.70 11.39
C LEU A 51 9.73 3.89 12.86
N THR A 52 10.39 5.00 13.20
CA THR A 52 10.77 5.35 14.59
C THR A 52 9.68 6.17 15.31
N GLY A 53 8.63 6.59 14.60
CA GLY A 53 7.58 7.45 15.14
C GLY A 53 8.00 8.92 15.34
N GLN A 54 9.20 9.29 14.90
CA GLN A 54 9.69 10.68 14.97
C GLN A 54 8.96 11.60 13.97
N GLN A 55 8.50 11.03 12.85
CA GLN A 55 7.74 11.75 11.84
C GLN A 55 6.23 11.53 12.03
N LYS A 56 5.48 12.63 12.13
CA LYS A 56 4.01 12.58 12.26
C LYS A 56 3.30 12.33 10.92
N LEU A 57 3.95 12.67 9.81
CA LEU A 57 3.40 12.50 8.47
C LEU A 57 3.51 11.03 8.01
N GLY A 58 2.48 10.55 7.34
CA GLY A 58 2.52 9.25 6.67
C GLY A 58 3.37 9.29 5.41
N VAL A 59 4.13 8.23 5.13
CA VAL A 59 4.89 8.09 3.89
C VAL A 59 4.04 7.35 2.87
N VAL A 60 3.82 7.95 1.70
CA VAL A 60 3.08 7.36 0.59
C VAL A 60 4.05 7.05 -0.54
N LEU A 61 4.18 5.77 -0.85
CA LEU A 61 5.08 5.25 -1.89
C LEU A 61 4.25 4.77 -3.09
N PRO A 62 4.24 5.49 -4.22
CA PRO A 62 3.60 4.98 -5.42
C PRO A 62 4.36 3.77 -5.97
N PRO A 63 3.68 2.67 -6.31
CA PRO A 63 4.35 1.45 -6.77
C PRO A 63 4.92 1.56 -8.18
N ILE A 64 4.39 2.45 -9.02
CA ILE A 64 4.72 2.51 -10.44
C ILE A 64 5.90 3.44 -10.68
N ARG A 65 7.00 2.89 -11.19
CA ARG A 65 8.14 3.67 -11.69
C ARG A 65 7.77 4.38 -12.98
N LYS A 66 8.00 5.72 -13.03
CA LYS A 66 7.52 6.55 -14.14
C LYS A 66 8.30 6.36 -15.43
N SER A 67 9.57 5.97 -15.34
CA SER A 67 10.46 5.82 -16.49
C SER A 67 10.04 4.71 -17.45
N ASP A 68 9.41 3.64 -16.95
CA ASP A 68 9.05 2.46 -17.76
C ASP A 68 7.71 1.81 -17.38
N TYR A 69 6.93 2.45 -16.52
CA TYR A 69 5.62 1.99 -16.05
C TYR A 69 5.64 0.58 -15.43
N LYS A 70 6.73 0.23 -14.75
CA LYS A 70 6.87 -1.05 -14.03
C LYS A 70 6.79 -0.85 -12.53
N CYS A 71 6.49 -1.96 -11.83
CA CYS A 71 6.48 -2.03 -10.38
C CYS A 71 7.01 -3.39 -9.89
N THR A 72 7.48 -3.42 -8.65
CA THR A 72 7.93 -4.65 -7.97
C THR A 72 6.94 -5.12 -6.92
N TRP A 73 5.87 -4.37 -6.70
CA TRP A 73 4.81 -4.70 -5.76
C TRP A 73 3.48 -4.10 -6.20
N GLY A 74 2.41 -4.61 -5.64
CA GLY A 74 1.08 -4.05 -5.78
C GLY A 74 0.26 -4.35 -4.54
N ALA A 75 -0.89 -3.72 -4.40
CA ALA A 75 -1.78 -3.93 -3.26
C ALA A 75 -3.24 -3.93 -3.68
N ILE A 76 -4.04 -4.71 -2.93
CA ILE A 76 -5.49 -4.60 -2.89
C ILE A 76 -5.84 -3.93 -1.56
N ASP A 77 -6.61 -2.87 -1.61
CA ASP A 77 -7.14 -2.20 -0.44
C ASP A 77 -8.56 -2.69 -0.17
N ILE A 78 -8.79 -3.27 1.00
CA ILE A 78 -10.08 -3.81 1.41
C ILE A 78 -10.70 -2.83 2.39
N ASP A 79 -11.61 -2.02 1.89
CA ASP A 79 -12.37 -0.99 2.61
C ASP A 79 -13.79 -1.44 2.98
N GLY A 80 -14.48 -0.65 3.81
CA GLY A 80 -15.90 -0.81 4.13
C GLY A 80 -16.18 -1.35 5.51
N ASN A 81 -17.32 -2.01 5.70
CA ASN A 81 -17.79 -2.53 7.00
C ASN A 81 -16.90 -3.63 7.61
N ILE A 82 -15.92 -4.07 6.88
CA ILE A 82 -14.90 -5.06 7.26
C ILE A 82 -14.09 -4.64 8.48
N TYR A 83 -13.98 -3.35 8.75
CA TYR A 83 -13.19 -2.81 9.86
C TYR A 83 -13.59 -3.35 11.22
N THR A 84 -14.86 -3.73 11.38
CA THR A 84 -15.43 -4.24 12.63
C THR A 84 -15.77 -5.74 12.57
N ASP A 85 -15.65 -6.38 11.40
CA ASP A 85 -16.01 -7.77 11.21
C ASP A 85 -14.77 -8.68 11.23
N ASP A 86 -14.41 -9.14 12.43
CA ASP A 86 -13.27 -10.06 12.62
C ASP A 86 -13.52 -11.43 11.99
N LYS A 87 -14.78 -11.85 11.85
CA LYS A 87 -15.15 -13.09 11.19
C LYS A 87 -14.81 -13.03 9.71
N PHE A 88 -15.23 -11.96 9.04
CA PHE A 88 -14.89 -11.75 7.63
C PHE A 88 -13.37 -11.69 7.38
N LYS A 89 -12.62 -10.96 8.25
CA LYS A 89 -11.15 -10.91 8.16
C LYS A 89 -10.54 -12.30 8.24
N LYS A 90 -11.02 -13.12 9.18
CA LYS A 90 -10.53 -14.48 9.35
C LYS A 90 -10.84 -15.33 8.12
N GLU A 91 -12.07 -15.32 7.62
CA GLU A 91 -12.49 -16.06 6.43
C GLU A 91 -11.67 -15.67 5.19
N LEU A 92 -11.38 -14.37 5.01
CA LEU A 92 -10.54 -13.87 3.95
C LEU A 92 -9.09 -14.41 4.05
N LEU A 93 -8.50 -14.38 5.24
CA LEU A 93 -7.16 -14.88 5.49
C LEU A 93 -7.08 -16.40 5.29
N ASP A 94 -8.06 -17.15 5.79
CA ASP A 94 -8.16 -18.59 5.61
C ASP A 94 -8.23 -18.93 4.10
N LYS A 95 -9.01 -18.17 3.33
CA LYS A 95 -9.15 -18.35 1.87
C LYS A 95 -7.88 -18.02 1.10
N ILE A 96 -7.16 -16.96 1.48
CA ILE A 96 -5.84 -16.64 0.91
C ILE A 96 -4.89 -17.81 1.11
N GLN A 97 -4.89 -18.40 2.29
CA GLN A 97 -4.04 -19.54 2.63
C GLN A 97 -4.45 -20.81 1.89
N GLU A 98 -5.73 -21.14 1.87
CA GLU A 98 -6.30 -22.30 1.16
C GLU A 98 -5.93 -22.26 -0.35
N LEU A 99 -6.13 -21.13 -0.98
CA LEU A 99 -5.83 -20.89 -2.39
C LEU A 99 -4.33 -20.68 -2.67
N LYS A 100 -3.50 -20.69 -1.62
CA LYS A 100 -2.04 -20.44 -1.70
C LYS A 100 -1.71 -19.18 -2.50
N LEU A 101 -2.49 -18.12 -2.32
CA LEU A 101 -2.24 -16.86 -3.01
C LEU A 101 -1.00 -16.18 -2.43
N PRO A 102 -0.10 -15.64 -3.26
CA PRO A 102 1.12 -14.98 -2.80
C PRO A 102 0.82 -13.56 -2.29
N LEU A 103 -0.12 -13.46 -1.36
CA LEU A 103 -0.57 -12.20 -0.77
C LEU A 103 -0.16 -12.13 0.70
N THR A 104 0.42 -11.01 1.09
CA THR A 104 0.72 -10.68 2.49
C THR A 104 -0.33 -9.70 3.00
N ALA A 105 -1.10 -10.10 4.00
CA ALA A 105 -2.11 -9.25 4.62
C ALA A 105 -1.49 -8.39 5.73
N CYS A 106 -1.80 -7.10 5.72
CA CYS A 106 -1.42 -6.15 6.76
C CYS A 106 -2.64 -5.34 7.19
N PHE A 107 -2.76 -5.05 8.47
CA PHE A 107 -3.79 -4.14 8.95
C PHE A 107 -3.47 -2.71 8.50
N SER A 108 -4.47 -2.03 7.95
CA SER A 108 -4.36 -0.60 7.66
C SER A 108 -4.50 0.22 8.95
N LYS A 109 -4.08 1.49 8.89
CA LYS A 109 -4.24 2.45 10.00
C LYS A 109 -5.70 2.58 10.44
N SER A 110 -6.64 2.47 9.53
CA SER A 110 -8.09 2.55 9.75
C SER A 110 -8.74 1.20 10.08
N LYS A 111 -7.95 0.19 10.45
CA LYS A 111 -8.37 -1.19 10.78
C LYS A 111 -8.88 -2.03 9.60
N GLY A 112 -8.81 -1.55 8.35
CA GLY A 112 -9.00 -2.35 7.15
C GLY A 112 -7.82 -3.29 6.87
N LEU A 113 -7.83 -3.92 5.71
CA LEU A 113 -6.76 -4.80 5.26
C LEU A 113 -6.15 -4.31 3.96
N HIS A 114 -4.82 -4.27 3.93
CA HIS A 114 -4.06 -4.17 2.70
C HIS A 114 -3.48 -5.54 2.37
N LEU A 115 -3.74 -6.04 1.17
CA LEU A 115 -3.18 -7.30 0.67
C LEU A 115 -2.08 -6.98 -0.33
N PHE A 116 -0.84 -7.18 0.08
CA PHE A 116 0.33 -6.88 -0.74
C PHE A 116 0.79 -8.10 -1.52
N ILE A 117 1.17 -7.89 -2.79
CA ILE A 117 1.95 -8.83 -3.59
C ILE A 117 3.31 -8.23 -3.93
N LYS A 118 4.34 -9.07 -3.94
CA LYS A 118 5.69 -8.70 -4.35
C LYS A 118 6.12 -9.51 -5.57
N PHE A 119 6.79 -8.84 -6.50
CA PHE A 119 7.41 -9.46 -7.68
C PHE A 119 8.93 -9.47 -7.55
N VAL A 120 9.55 -10.55 -7.99
CA VAL A 120 11.01 -10.71 -7.96
C VAL A 120 11.68 -9.79 -8.98
N VAL A 121 10.99 -9.50 -10.08
CA VAL A 121 11.46 -8.62 -11.16
C VAL A 121 10.50 -7.46 -11.39
N TRP A 122 11.00 -6.38 -11.97
CA TRP A 122 10.16 -5.27 -12.41
C TRP A 122 9.15 -5.74 -13.46
N THR A 123 7.89 -5.67 -13.11
CA THR A 123 6.75 -6.16 -13.89
C THR A 123 5.92 -4.98 -14.38
N GLU A 124 5.42 -5.04 -15.59
CA GLU A 124 4.52 -4.02 -16.16
C GLU A 124 3.31 -3.79 -15.26
N ALA A 125 3.01 -2.53 -14.96
CA ALA A 125 1.95 -2.15 -14.02
C ALA A 125 0.58 -2.70 -14.46
N GLU A 126 0.29 -2.72 -15.75
CA GLU A 126 -0.95 -3.27 -16.29
C GLU A 126 -1.07 -4.77 -15.99
N LYS A 127 0.01 -5.54 -16.15
CA LYS A 127 0.03 -6.96 -15.81
C LYS A 127 -0.19 -7.19 -14.32
N VAL A 128 0.43 -6.37 -13.47
CA VAL A 128 0.21 -6.44 -12.02
C VAL A 128 -1.25 -6.17 -11.66
N ILE A 129 -1.88 -5.16 -12.27
CA ILE A 129 -3.30 -4.86 -12.09
C ILE A 129 -4.18 -6.06 -12.49
N GLN A 130 -3.89 -6.73 -13.60
CA GLN A 130 -4.63 -7.92 -14.03
C GLN A 130 -4.48 -9.07 -13.03
N ILE A 131 -3.28 -9.30 -12.51
CA ILE A 131 -3.03 -10.33 -11.50
C ILE A 131 -3.84 -10.04 -10.22
N LEU A 132 -3.80 -8.78 -9.73
CA LEU A 132 -4.55 -8.37 -8.54
C LEU A 132 -6.07 -8.50 -8.74
N LYS A 133 -6.58 -8.10 -9.90
CA LYS A 133 -8.01 -8.28 -10.24
C LYS A 133 -8.40 -9.77 -10.27
N ASN A 134 -7.52 -10.63 -10.77
CA ASN A 134 -7.78 -12.08 -10.79
C ASN A 134 -7.78 -12.68 -9.37
N PHE A 135 -6.91 -12.19 -8.47
CA PHE A 135 -6.94 -12.61 -7.07
C PHE A 135 -8.21 -12.12 -6.37
N LEU A 136 -8.59 -10.87 -6.57
CA LEU A 136 -9.81 -10.29 -6.00
C LEU A 136 -11.08 -11.05 -6.38
N LYS A 137 -11.15 -11.60 -7.61
CA LYS A 137 -12.27 -12.44 -8.05
C LYS A 137 -12.33 -13.80 -7.36
N LYS A 138 -11.22 -14.26 -6.79
CA LYS A 138 -11.14 -15.55 -6.09
C LYS A 138 -11.41 -15.41 -4.60
N LEU A 139 -11.24 -14.22 -4.06
CA LEU A 139 -11.50 -13.87 -2.66
C LEU A 139 -12.96 -13.51 -2.43
#